data_100221012931ab69073c3a1474650a32
#
_entry.id   100221012931ab69073c3a1474650a32
#
_cell.length_a   1.000
_cell.length_b   1.000
_cell.length_c   1.000
_cell.angle_alpha   90.00
_cell.angle_beta   90.00
_cell.angle_gamma   90.00
#
_symmetry.space_group_name_H-M   'P 1'
#
loop_
_entity.id
_entity.type
_entity.pdbx_description
1 polymer ?
#
loop_
_entity_poly.entity_id
_entity_poly.type
_entity_poly.pdbx_seq_one_letter_code
_entity_poly.pdbx_strand_id
1 'polypeptide(L)'
;MATVLEKIVDVKKQEVELRKKEVPVEELQTRILTINRPRNFYSAVAKHPIRKVNLIAEIKKASPSAGVIRPDFDPAQIAQIYTDAGADALSILTDETFFQGKLDYIQDVKRVSPLPVLRKDFIIDEYQIYEARAYGADAILLIAEILSSSQILDMLILASTLKMTSLIEVHNADSLMQVRKTVGFPHERYSLLGINNRDLHSQTVDIGNTLRLMNLLDDESREAVVSESGIKTADDIEKLAAAGVSAVLIGETFMRADNIAQKIEELLGPMPAASQEQS
;
A
#
# COMPACT_ATOMS: atom_id res chain seq x y z
N MET A 1 -2.90 -17.79 22.90
CA MET A 1 -3.38 -16.38 22.91
C MET A 1 -3.57 -15.95 21.47
N ALA A 2 -4.63 -15.23 21.16
CA ALA A 2 -4.84 -14.70 19.82
C ALA A 2 -3.70 -13.75 19.41
N THR A 3 -3.21 -13.86 18.19
CA THR A 3 -2.20 -12.97 17.61
C THR A 3 -2.76 -11.54 17.44
N VAL A 4 -1.90 -10.57 17.21
CA VAL A 4 -2.34 -9.18 16.93
C VAL A 4 -3.23 -9.17 15.67
N LEU A 5 -2.86 -9.93 14.64
CA LEU A 5 -3.59 -10.01 13.39
C LEU A 5 -5.00 -10.60 13.58
N GLU A 6 -5.15 -11.69 14.34
CA GLU A 6 -6.45 -12.28 14.65
C GLU A 6 -7.37 -11.31 15.37
N LYS A 7 -6.84 -10.54 16.34
CA LYS A 7 -7.60 -9.48 17.03
C LYS A 7 -8.07 -8.38 16.08
N ILE A 8 -7.21 -7.96 15.16
CA ILE A 8 -7.55 -6.96 14.14
C ILE A 8 -8.68 -7.46 13.25
N VAL A 9 -8.56 -8.71 12.76
CA VAL A 9 -9.58 -9.32 11.91
C VAL A 9 -10.93 -9.44 12.62
N ASP A 10 -10.94 -9.81 13.91
CA ASP A 10 -12.19 -9.94 14.67
C ASP A 10 -12.87 -8.58 14.89
N VAL A 11 -12.11 -7.51 15.16
CA VAL A 11 -12.63 -6.14 15.24
C VAL A 11 -13.15 -5.70 13.87
N LYS A 12 -12.40 -5.98 12.80
CA LYS A 12 -12.77 -5.60 11.43
C LYS A 12 -14.07 -6.26 10.96
N LYS A 13 -14.34 -7.51 11.33
CA LYS A 13 -15.64 -8.17 11.06
C LYS A 13 -16.82 -7.37 11.65
N GLN A 14 -16.68 -6.93 12.90
CA GLN A 14 -17.71 -6.14 13.57
C GLN A 14 -17.88 -4.77 12.92
N GLU A 15 -16.79 -4.11 12.59
CA GLU A 15 -16.76 -2.81 11.91
C GLU A 15 -17.48 -2.89 10.55
N VAL A 16 -17.16 -3.90 9.73
CA VAL A 16 -17.78 -4.10 8.42
C VAL A 16 -19.29 -4.33 8.54
N GLU A 17 -19.73 -5.15 9.49
CA GLU A 17 -21.17 -5.39 9.71
C GLU A 17 -21.94 -4.14 10.17
N LEU A 18 -21.29 -3.26 10.94
CA LEU A 18 -21.88 -1.96 11.29
C LEU A 18 -21.97 -1.04 10.08
N ARG A 19 -20.90 -0.91 9.33
CA ARG A 19 -20.84 -0.05 8.14
C ARG A 19 -21.82 -0.48 7.05
N LYS A 20 -22.02 -1.79 6.84
CA LYS A 20 -23.07 -2.32 5.92
C LYS A 20 -24.48 -1.87 6.30
N LYS A 21 -24.76 -1.72 7.60
CA LYS A 21 -26.07 -1.23 8.08
C LYS A 21 -26.22 0.28 7.94
N GLU A 22 -25.13 1.04 8.13
CA GLU A 22 -25.12 2.50 8.02
C GLU A 22 -25.19 2.96 6.57
N VAL A 23 -24.41 2.31 5.69
CA VAL A 23 -24.33 2.64 4.27
C VAL A 23 -24.47 1.34 3.46
N PRO A 24 -25.65 1.05 2.89
CA PRO A 24 -25.86 -0.12 2.04
C PRO A 24 -24.94 -0.12 0.81
N VAL A 25 -24.57 -1.31 0.32
CA VAL A 25 -23.67 -1.46 -0.83
C VAL A 25 -24.21 -0.77 -2.10
N GLU A 26 -25.53 -0.74 -2.27
CA GLU A 26 -26.20 -0.08 -3.39
C GLU A 26 -25.96 1.43 -3.40
N GLU A 27 -25.83 2.04 -2.21
CA GLU A 27 -25.47 3.45 -2.09
C GLU A 27 -24.02 3.68 -2.49
N LEU A 28 -23.10 2.82 -2.07
CA LEU A 28 -21.69 2.89 -2.49
C LEU A 28 -21.57 2.72 -4.01
N GLN A 29 -22.30 1.76 -4.60
CA GLN A 29 -22.34 1.58 -6.05
C GLN A 29 -22.85 2.83 -6.78
N THR A 30 -23.86 3.49 -6.24
CA THR A 30 -24.38 4.75 -6.80
C THR A 30 -23.34 5.87 -6.72
N ARG A 31 -22.66 6.03 -5.59
CA ARG A 31 -21.57 7.01 -5.42
C ARG A 31 -20.45 6.77 -6.43
N ILE A 32 -20.08 5.52 -6.68
CA ILE A 32 -19.03 5.14 -7.64
C ILE A 32 -19.33 5.63 -9.05
N LEU A 33 -20.60 5.70 -9.47
CA LEU A 33 -20.98 6.18 -10.80
C LEU A 33 -20.73 7.68 -10.99
N THR A 34 -20.62 8.44 -9.91
CA THR A 34 -20.50 9.93 -9.94
C THR A 34 -19.07 10.41 -9.73
N ILE A 35 -18.14 9.54 -9.36
CA ILE A 35 -16.75 9.95 -9.10
C ILE A 35 -15.84 9.65 -10.29
N ASN A 36 -14.70 10.35 -10.33
CA ASN A 36 -13.69 10.18 -11.36
C ASN A 36 -13.16 8.73 -11.40
N ARG A 37 -12.68 8.31 -12.57
CA ARG A 37 -11.98 7.01 -12.71
C ARG A 37 -10.75 6.97 -11.79
N PRO A 38 -10.36 5.79 -11.29
CA PRO A 38 -9.12 5.64 -10.54
C PRO A 38 -7.91 6.12 -11.35
N ARG A 39 -6.96 6.72 -10.67
CA ARG A 39 -5.62 6.99 -11.19
C ARG A 39 -4.87 5.67 -11.34
N ASN A 40 -3.95 5.57 -12.29
CA ASN A 40 -3.25 4.32 -12.56
C ASN A 40 -2.15 4.06 -11.51
N PHE A 41 -2.52 3.38 -10.42
CA PHE A 41 -1.59 3.01 -9.34
C PHE A 41 -0.53 2.02 -9.83
N TYR A 42 -0.92 1.03 -10.65
CA TYR A 42 0.01 0.04 -11.20
C TYR A 42 1.14 0.72 -11.99
N SER A 43 0.79 1.58 -12.95
CA SER A 43 1.81 2.27 -13.75
C SER A 43 2.71 3.19 -12.92
N ALA A 44 2.20 3.79 -11.84
CA ALA A 44 3.02 4.63 -10.97
C ALA A 44 4.08 3.81 -10.22
N VAL A 45 3.79 2.55 -9.90
CA VAL A 45 4.63 1.68 -9.07
C VAL A 45 5.52 0.74 -9.90
N ALA A 46 5.02 0.24 -11.05
CA ALA A 46 5.73 -0.71 -11.92
C ALA A 46 6.49 -0.06 -13.08
N LYS A 47 6.39 1.27 -13.27
CA LYS A 47 7.19 1.98 -14.27
C LYS A 47 8.69 1.90 -13.96
N HIS A 48 9.52 2.13 -14.97
CA HIS A 48 10.95 2.34 -14.74
C HIS A 48 11.16 3.52 -13.77
N PRO A 49 11.85 3.34 -12.64
CA PRO A 49 11.99 4.36 -11.63
C PRO A 49 12.88 5.52 -12.12
N ILE A 50 12.50 6.75 -11.76
CA ILE A 50 13.32 7.95 -12.01
C ILE A 50 14.51 8.01 -11.05
N ARG A 51 14.33 7.52 -9.82
CA ARG A 51 15.40 7.29 -8.83
C ARG A 51 15.74 5.79 -8.80
N LYS A 52 16.37 5.30 -7.74
CA LYS A 52 16.77 3.87 -7.63
C LYS A 52 15.59 2.91 -7.63
N VAL A 53 14.46 3.30 -7.01
CA VAL A 53 13.19 2.58 -6.94
C VAL A 53 12.04 3.58 -6.89
N ASN A 54 10.83 3.15 -7.25
CA ASN A 54 9.63 3.97 -7.05
C ASN A 54 9.26 4.03 -5.56
N LEU A 55 8.63 5.11 -5.14
CA LEU A 55 8.24 5.35 -3.75
C LEU A 55 6.71 5.37 -3.59
N ILE A 56 6.19 4.45 -2.78
CA ILE A 56 4.87 4.53 -2.18
C ILE A 56 5.05 5.13 -0.78
N ALA A 57 4.69 6.40 -0.60
CA ALA A 57 4.84 7.09 0.67
C ALA A 57 3.60 6.89 1.54
N GLU A 58 3.78 6.32 2.74
CA GLU A 58 2.67 5.96 3.63
C GLU A 58 2.36 7.06 4.64
N ILE A 59 1.10 7.44 4.72
CA ILE A 59 0.53 8.40 5.67
C ILE A 59 -0.07 7.60 6.84
N LYS A 60 0.61 7.62 7.99
CA LYS A 60 0.29 6.81 9.16
C LYS A 60 0.47 7.56 10.46
N LYS A 61 -0.62 7.73 11.23
CA LYS A 61 -0.59 8.42 12.52
C LYS A 61 -0.01 7.57 13.65
N ALA A 62 -0.45 6.31 13.71
CA ALA A 62 -0.12 5.38 14.77
C ALA A 62 0.04 3.95 14.26
N SER A 63 0.59 3.06 15.05
CA SER A 63 0.58 1.61 14.83
C SER A 63 0.55 0.83 16.15
N PRO A 64 0.10 -0.44 16.17
CA PRO A 64 0.07 -1.26 17.40
C PRO A 64 1.43 -1.39 18.09
N SER A 65 2.50 -1.46 17.33
CA SER A 65 3.86 -1.65 17.84
C SER A 65 4.55 -0.35 18.30
N ALA A 66 4.19 0.80 17.72
CA ALA A 66 4.87 2.06 17.94
C ALA A 66 4.02 3.10 18.70
N GLY A 67 2.71 2.83 18.91
CA GLY A 67 1.78 3.84 19.44
C GLY A 67 1.61 5.00 18.45
N VAL A 68 1.37 6.20 18.98
CA VAL A 68 1.31 7.42 18.14
C VAL A 68 2.71 7.75 17.63
N ILE A 69 2.86 7.78 16.31
CA ILE A 69 4.14 8.06 15.63
C ILE A 69 4.28 9.56 15.36
N ARG A 70 3.19 10.19 14.92
CA ARG A 70 3.16 11.62 14.60
C ARG A 70 1.99 12.31 15.28
N PRO A 71 2.22 13.07 16.38
CA PRO A 71 1.16 13.77 17.12
C PRO A 71 0.51 14.90 16.31
N ASP A 72 1.30 15.66 15.56
CA ASP A 72 0.91 16.76 14.67
C ASP A 72 0.48 16.25 13.28
N PHE A 73 -0.44 15.29 13.26
CA PHE A 73 -0.84 14.56 12.07
C PHE A 73 -1.90 15.32 11.23
N ASP A 74 -1.47 15.80 10.07
CA ASP A 74 -2.35 16.34 9.02
C ASP A 74 -2.11 15.57 7.71
N PRO A 75 -3.04 14.68 7.30
CA PRO A 75 -2.85 13.85 6.12
C PRO A 75 -2.75 14.63 4.81
N ALA A 76 -3.44 15.76 4.69
CA ALA A 76 -3.40 16.60 3.49
C ALA A 76 -2.03 17.31 3.38
N GLN A 77 -1.53 17.89 4.47
CA GLN A 77 -0.22 18.52 4.50
C GLN A 77 0.90 17.51 4.21
N ILE A 78 0.84 16.32 4.82
CA ILE A 78 1.81 15.26 4.59
C ILE A 78 1.79 14.79 3.13
N ALA A 79 0.60 14.64 2.54
CA ALA A 79 0.44 14.27 1.14
C ALA A 79 1.06 15.30 0.18
N GLN A 80 0.93 16.59 0.49
CA GLN A 80 1.56 17.65 -0.29
C GLN A 80 3.09 17.55 -0.20
N ILE A 81 3.64 17.37 1.01
CA ILE A 81 5.09 17.19 1.21
C ILE A 81 5.61 15.98 0.41
N TYR A 82 4.89 14.85 0.46
CA TYR A 82 5.26 13.66 -0.31
C TYR A 82 5.22 13.89 -1.82
N THR A 83 4.21 14.61 -2.29
CA THR A 83 4.06 14.95 -3.71
C THR A 83 5.24 15.82 -4.18
N ASP A 84 5.54 16.88 -3.44
CA ASP A 84 6.61 17.82 -3.77
C ASP A 84 8.00 17.18 -3.66
N ALA A 85 8.17 16.21 -2.76
CA ALA A 85 9.39 15.41 -2.61
C ALA A 85 9.51 14.28 -3.65
N GLY A 86 8.56 14.16 -4.58
CA GLY A 86 8.63 13.22 -5.70
C GLY A 86 8.30 11.77 -5.33
N ALA A 87 7.33 11.55 -4.47
CA ALA A 87 6.71 10.23 -4.32
C ALA A 87 5.96 9.84 -5.60
N ASP A 88 5.87 8.54 -5.90
CA ASP A 88 5.19 8.02 -7.09
C ASP A 88 3.72 7.65 -6.80
N ALA A 89 3.44 7.24 -5.56
CA ALA A 89 2.10 6.92 -5.06
C ALA A 89 2.01 7.17 -3.55
N LEU A 90 0.79 7.23 -3.04
CA LEU A 90 0.51 7.38 -1.61
C LEU A 90 -0.18 6.14 -1.07
N SER A 91 0.11 5.79 0.19
CA SER A 91 -0.58 4.77 0.96
C SER A 91 -1.20 5.42 2.19
N ILE A 92 -2.49 5.16 2.45
CA ILE A 92 -3.23 5.82 3.53
C ILE A 92 -3.80 4.77 4.46
N LEU A 93 -3.39 4.80 5.74
CA LEU A 93 -4.00 3.98 6.78
C LEU A 93 -5.43 4.45 7.02
N THR A 94 -6.39 3.53 6.84
CA THR A 94 -7.81 3.81 7.08
C THR A 94 -8.39 3.04 8.26
N ASP A 95 -7.64 2.09 8.85
CA ASP A 95 -8.02 1.43 10.09
C ASP A 95 -8.03 2.41 11.26
N GLU A 96 -9.18 2.54 11.93
CA GLU A 96 -9.39 3.50 13.02
C GLU A 96 -8.87 2.98 14.35
N THR A 97 -9.17 1.74 14.68
CA THR A 97 -8.94 1.18 16.01
C THR A 97 -7.47 1.01 16.33
N PHE A 98 -6.68 0.48 15.39
CA PHE A 98 -5.29 0.11 15.64
C PHE A 98 -4.28 1.10 15.08
N PHE A 99 -4.66 1.86 14.04
CA PHE A 99 -3.76 2.79 13.36
C PHE A 99 -4.20 4.26 13.46
N GLN A 100 -5.33 4.55 14.10
CA GLN A 100 -5.91 5.89 14.20
C GLN A 100 -6.07 6.56 12.82
N GLY A 101 -6.33 5.74 11.80
CA GLY A 101 -6.64 6.16 10.45
C GLY A 101 -8.09 6.59 10.30
N LYS A 102 -8.47 7.04 9.10
CA LYS A 102 -9.87 7.30 8.73
C LYS A 102 -10.04 7.14 7.24
N LEU A 103 -11.20 6.64 6.82
CA LEU A 103 -11.52 6.46 5.41
C LEU A 103 -11.58 7.81 4.67
N ASP A 104 -12.06 8.87 5.33
CA ASP A 104 -12.14 10.23 4.78
C ASP A 104 -10.77 10.80 4.38
N TYR A 105 -9.69 10.35 5.00
CA TYR A 105 -8.33 10.81 4.64
C TYR A 105 -7.99 10.55 3.17
N ILE A 106 -8.60 9.53 2.53
CA ILE A 106 -8.45 9.30 1.09
C ILE A 106 -8.92 10.52 0.31
N GLN A 107 -10.11 11.05 0.63
CA GLN A 107 -10.67 12.22 -0.06
C GLN A 107 -9.86 13.49 0.24
N ASP A 108 -9.44 13.68 1.50
CA ASP A 108 -8.64 14.85 1.89
C ASP A 108 -7.32 14.89 1.11
N VAL A 109 -6.63 13.77 1.03
CA VAL A 109 -5.38 13.63 0.28
C VAL A 109 -5.59 13.81 -1.22
N LYS A 110 -6.64 13.24 -1.79
CA LYS A 110 -6.90 13.35 -3.24
C LYS A 110 -7.28 14.76 -3.71
N ARG A 111 -7.70 15.65 -2.79
CA ARG A 111 -7.94 17.07 -3.12
C ARG A 111 -6.65 17.85 -3.32
N VAL A 112 -5.56 17.47 -2.66
CA VAL A 112 -4.29 18.21 -2.66
C VAL A 112 -3.17 17.53 -3.45
N SER A 113 -3.28 16.24 -3.72
CA SER A 113 -2.25 15.48 -4.44
C SER A 113 -2.79 14.85 -5.73
N PRO A 114 -2.05 14.91 -6.85
CA PRO A 114 -2.40 14.20 -8.09
C PRO A 114 -2.00 12.73 -8.05
N LEU A 115 -1.24 12.28 -7.06
CA LEU A 115 -0.72 10.91 -6.97
C LEU A 115 -1.83 9.88 -6.77
N PRO A 116 -1.68 8.63 -7.27
CA PRO A 116 -2.61 7.56 -6.98
C PRO A 116 -2.50 7.12 -5.52
N VAL A 117 -3.62 6.68 -4.95
CA VAL A 117 -3.80 6.40 -3.53
C VAL A 117 -4.18 4.95 -3.29
N LEU A 118 -3.39 4.26 -2.47
CA LEU A 118 -3.68 2.94 -1.91
C LEU A 118 -4.44 3.10 -0.58
N ARG A 119 -5.62 2.45 -0.46
CA ARG A 119 -6.24 2.19 0.85
C ARG A 119 -5.47 1.08 1.56
N LYS A 120 -4.74 1.44 2.61
CA LYS A 120 -4.01 0.50 3.47
C LYS A 120 -4.90 0.15 4.68
N ASP A 121 -5.56 -1.01 4.62
CA ASP A 121 -6.51 -1.50 5.60
C ASP A 121 -6.52 -3.03 5.61
N PHE A 122 -7.21 -3.66 6.56
CA PHE A 122 -7.45 -5.10 6.61
C PHE A 122 -8.75 -5.41 5.87
N ILE A 123 -8.65 -5.67 4.57
CA ILE A 123 -9.79 -5.96 3.71
C ILE A 123 -10.11 -7.46 3.83
N ILE A 124 -11.32 -7.77 4.32
CA ILE A 124 -11.82 -9.12 4.57
C ILE A 124 -13.17 -9.39 3.90
N ASP A 125 -13.77 -8.37 3.29
CA ASP A 125 -15.11 -8.41 2.71
C ASP A 125 -15.18 -7.52 1.46
N GLU A 126 -15.93 -7.96 0.44
CA GLU A 126 -16.12 -7.23 -0.81
C GLU A 126 -16.74 -5.84 -0.62
N TYR A 127 -17.55 -5.66 0.43
CA TYR A 127 -18.10 -4.37 0.81
C TYR A 127 -17.02 -3.30 0.95
N GLN A 128 -15.87 -3.65 1.58
CA GLN A 128 -14.76 -2.71 1.76
C GLN A 128 -14.11 -2.28 0.44
N ILE A 129 -14.23 -3.10 -0.62
CA ILE A 129 -13.72 -2.76 -1.97
C ILE A 129 -14.63 -1.72 -2.62
N TYR A 130 -15.97 -1.88 -2.55
CA TYR A 130 -16.91 -0.85 -2.97
C TYR A 130 -16.73 0.44 -2.18
N GLU A 131 -16.55 0.33 -0.86
CA GLU A 131 -16.28 1.45 0.03
C GLU A 131 -14.99 2.19 -0.37
N ALA A 132 -13.87 1.46 -0.54
CA ALA A 132 -12.62 2.03 -1.00
C ALA A 132 -12.79 2.84 -2.29
N ARG A 133 -13.49 2.25 -3.27
CA ARG A 133 -13.75 2.91 -4.55
C ARG A 133 -14.65 4.14 -4.40
N ALA A 134 -15.71 4.06 -3.60
CA ALA A 134 -16.64 5.16 -3.35
C ALA A 134 -15.96 6.37 -2.66
N TYR A 135 -14.93 6.12 -1.85
CA TYR A 135 -14.10 7.17 -1.25
C TYR A 135 -12.94 7.63 -2.15
N GLY A 136 -12.79 7.03 -3.32
CA GLY A 136 -11.86 7.47 -4.35
C GLY A 136 -10.49 6.82 -4.32
N ALA A 137 -10.30 5.70 -3.61
CA ALA A 137 -9.08 4.92 -3.68
C ALA A 137 -8.79 4.45 -5.11
N ASP A 138 -7.53 4.38 -5.47
CA ASP A 138 -7.02 3.93 -6.76
C ASP A 138 -6.48 2.49 -6.67
N ALA A 139 -6.13 2.07 -5.46
CA ALA A 139 -5.68 0.72 -5.15
C ALA A 139 -6.15 0.27 -3.76
N ILE A 140 -6.13 -1.05 -3.55
CA ILE A 140 -6.46 -1.71 -2.29
C ILE A 140 -5.36 -2.69 -1.89
N LEU A 141 -5.28 -2.99 -0.57
CA LEU A 141 -4.42 -4.02 -0.01
C LEU A 141 -5.21 -5.32 0.18
N LEU A 142 -4.64 -6.44 -0.25
CA LEU A 142 -5.13 -7.78 0.05
C LEU A 142 -4.02 -8.57 0.75
N ILE A 143 -4.24 -9.01 1.99
CA ILE A 143 -3.25 -9.71 2.81
C ILE A 143 -3.48 -11.21 2.69
N ALA A 144 -2.51 -11.95 2.16
CA ALA A 144 -2.64 -13.37 1.88
C ALA A 144 -2.88 -14.22 3.14
N GLU A 145 -2.36 -13.79 4.29
CA GLU A 145 -2.47 -14.52 5.56
C GLU A 145 -3.85 -14.45 6.21
N ILE A 146 -4.71 -13.51 5.80
CA ILE A 146 -6.09 -13.37 6.34
C ILE A 146 -7.18 -13.74 5.35
N LEU A 147 -6.81 -14.07 4.12
CA LEU A 147 -7.73 -14.41 3.04
C LEU A 147 -7.44 -15.82 2.50
N SER A 148 -8.48 -16.56 2.20
CA SER A 148 -8.34 -17.77 1.41
C SER A 148 -8.00 -17.44 -0.05
N SER A 149 -7.46 -18.42 -0.78
CA SER A 149 -7.14 -18.26 -2.20
C SER A 149 -8.37 -17.87 -3.05
N SER A 150 -9.56 -18.41 -2.73
CA SER A 150 -10.80 -18.04 -3.41
C SER A 150 -11.19 -16.59 -3.12
N GLN A 151 -11.10 -16.14 -1.86
CA GLN A 151 -11.40 -14.75 -1.50
C GLN A 151 -10.44 -13.77 -2.20
N ILE A 152 -9.14 -14.08 -2.26
CA ILE A 152 -8.18 -13.26 -3.00
C ILE A 152 -8.60 -13.14 -4.47
N LEU A 153 -8.97 -14.24 -5.12
CA LEU A 153 -9.37 -14.23 -6.53
C LEU A 153 -10.66 -13.41 -6.74
N ASP A 154 -11.69 -13.63 -5.93
CA ASP A 154 -12.97 -12.90 -6.04
C ASP A 154 -12.75 -11.39 -5.83
N MET A 155 -11.95 -11.01 -4.84
CA MET A 155 -11.61 -9.62 -4.53
C MET A 155 -10.76 -8.97 -5.62
N LEU A 156 -9.83 -9.70 -6.24
CA LEU A 156 -9.06 -9.23 -7.39
C LEU A 156 -9.97 -8.95 -8.60
N ILE A 157 -10.89 -9.85 -8.90
CA ILE A 157 -11.86 -9.68 -9.99
C ILE A 157 -12.71 -8.45 -9.72
N LEU A 158 -13.22 -8.29 -8.52
CA LEU A 158 -14.03 -7.13 -8.15
C LEU A 158 -13.23 -5.82 -8.25
N ALA A 159 -12.02 -5.76 -7.68
CA ALA A 159 -11.15 -4.59 -7.74
C ALA A 159 -10.83 -4.21 -9.21
N SER A 160 -10.48 -5.20 -10.04
CA SER A 160 -10.23 -5.00 -11.48
C SER A 160 -11.48 -4.48 -12.22
N THR A 161 -12.68 -5.01 -11.90
CA THR A 161 -13.94 -4.53 -12.45
C THR A 161 -14.17 -3.05 -12.11
N LEU A 162 -13.82 -2.64 -10.91
CA LEU A 162 -13.87 -1.26 -10.44
C LEU A 162 -12.65 -0.42 -10.89
N LYS A 163 -11.75 -0.99 -11.71
CA LYS A 163 -10.54 -0.35 -12.26
C LYS A 163 -9.49 0.03 -11.22
N MET A 164 -9.52 -0.58 -10.06
CA MET A 164 -8.49 -0.41 -9.01
C MET A 164 -7.39 -1.46 -9.15
N THR A 165 -6.17 -1.08 -8.73
CA THR A 165 -5.04 -2.00 -8.57
C THR A 165 -5.13 -2.70 -7.21
N SER A 166 -4.77 -3.98 -7.14
CA SER A 166 -4.61 -4.70 -5.88
C SER A 166 -3.14 -4.90 -5.57
N LEU A 167 -2.71 -4.49 -4.37
CA LEU A 167 -1.43 -4.85 -3.79
C LEU A 167 -1.65 -6.10 -2.94
N ILE A 168 -1.08 -7.25 -3.36
CA ILE A 168 -1.24 -8.52 -2.65
C ILE A 168 -0.04 -8.68 -1.73
N GLU A 169 -0.26 -8.54 -0.42
CA GLU A 169 0.79 -8.60 0.59
C GLU A 169 1.03 -10.05 1.03
N VAL A 170 2.31 -10.46 1.06
CA VAL A 170 2.80 -11.74 1.55
C VAL A 170 3.92 -11.52 2.56
N HIS A 171 4.06 -12.45 3.55
CA HIS A 171 5.07 -12.34 4.60
C HIS A 171 6.11 -13.46 4.57
N ASN A 172 5.85 -14.55 3.86
CA ASN A 172 6.71 -15.73 3.81
C ASN A 172 6.56 -16.50 2.51
N ALA A 173 7.36 -17.57 2.36
CA ALA A 173 7.35 -18.41 1.15
C ALA A 173 6.02 -19.14 0.94
N ASP A 174 5.35 -19.56 2.02
CA ASP A 174 4.09 -20.30 1.91
C ASP A 174 2.97 -19.41 1.36
N SER A 175 2.80 -18.20 1.88
CA SER A 175 1.84 -17.23 1.37
C SER A 175 2.17 -16.79 -0.05
N LEU A 176 3.46 -16.61 -0.39
CA LEU A 176 3.89 -16.35 -1.76
C LEU A 176 3.47 -17.49 -2.71
N MET A 177 3.73 -18.74 -2.34
CA MET A 177 3.37 -19.90 -3.16
C MET A 177 1.85 -20.09 -3.27
N GLN A 178 1.09 -19.74 -2.23
CA GLN A 178 -0.36 -19.75 -2.27
C GLN A 178 -0.89 -18.75 -3.31
N VAL A 179 -0.40 -17.52 -3.30
CA VAL A 179 -0.78 -16.46 -4.24
C VAL A 179 -0.40 -16.85 -5.68
N ARG A 180 0.83 -17.29 -5.91
CA ARG A 180 1.30 -17.69 -7.25
C ARG A 180 0.47 -18.83 -7.86
N LYS A 181 0.07 -19.81 -7.08
CA LYS A 181 -0.72 -20.96 -7.57
C LYS A 181 -2.15 -20.57 -7.94
N THR A 182 -2.73 -19.59 -7.23
CA THR A 182 -4.15 -19.27 -7.36
C THR A 182 -4.42 -18.19 -8.38
N VAL A 183 -3.56 -17.17 -8.45
CA VAL A 183 -3.85 -15.95 -9.19
C VAL A 183 -3.07 -15.85 -10.49
N GLY A 184 -1.95 -16.61 -10.62
CA GLY A 184 -0.99 -16.36 -11.70
C GLY A 184 -0.40 -14.95 -11.55
N PHE A 185 0.85 -14.85 -11.18
CA PHE A 185 1.51 -13.57 -10.99
C PHE A 185 2.67 -13.44 -11.98
N PRO A 186 2.92 -12.24 -12.55
CA PRO A 186 2.19 -10.97 -12.43
C PRO A 186 0.96 -10.90 -13.34
N HIS A 187 -0.11 -10.25 -12.83
CA HIS A 187 -1.26 -9.92 -13.66
C HIS A 187 -1.11 -8.47 -14.12
N GLU A 188 -0.63 -8.25 -15.34
CA GLU A 188 -0.37 -6.92 -15.88
C GLU A 188 -1.53 -5.94 -15.61
N ARG A 189 -1.18 -4.77 -15.07
CA ARG A 189 -2.04 -3.60 -14.85
C ARG A 189 -2.97 -3.64 -13.64
N TYR A 190 -3.22 -4.81 -13.01
CA TYR A 190 -4.22 -4.89 -11.94
C TYR A 190 -3.71 -5.45 -10.62
N SER A 191 -2.55 -6.12 -10.59
CA SER A 191 -2.00 -6.63 -9.34
C SER A 191 -0.50 -6.39 -9.20
N LEU A 192 -0.09 -6.09 -7.98
CA LEU A 192 1.30 -5.93 -7.55
C LEU A 192 1.53 -6.93 -6.42
N LEU A 193 2.75 -7.42 -6.27
CA LEU A 193 3.15 -8.24 -5.13
C LEU A 193 3.81 -7.36 -4.06
N GLY A 194 3.24 -7.32 -2.86
CA GLY A 194 3.83 -6.72 -1.68
C GLY A 194 4.59 -7.77 -0.86
N ILE A 195 5.85 -7.56 -0.57
CA ILE A 195 6.62 -8.38 0.37
C ILE A 195 6.82 -7.58 1.64
N ASN A 196 6.12 -7.97 2.72
CA ASN A 196 6.24 -7.31 3.99
C ASN A 196 7.38 -7.92 4.82
N ASN A 197 8.33 -7.07 5.21
CA ASN A 197 9.50 -7.45 6.01
C ASN A 197 9.17 -7.56 7.51
N ARG A 198 7.95 -7.24 7.93
CA ARG A 198 7.51 -7.39 9.33
C ARG A 198 6.87 -8.75 9.51
N ASP A 199 7.44 -9.56 10.39
CA ASP A 199 6.83 -10.81 10.82
C ASP A 199 5.56 -10.54 11.64
N LEU A 200 4.45 -11.18 11.29
CA LEU A 200 3.14 -10.94 11.92
C LEU A 200 3.03 -11.50 13.35
N HIS A 201 3.87 -12.47 13.71
CA HIS A 201 3.85 -13.10 15.02
C HIS A 201 4.80 -12.39 15.99
N SER A 202 6.07 -12.25 15.59
CA SER A 202 7.11 -11.66 16.44
C SER A 202 7.17 -10.14 16.37
N GLN A 203 6.53 -9.52 15.38
CA GLN A 203 6.60 -8.09 15.06
C GLN A 203 8.03 -7.60 14.73
N THR A 204 8.97 -8.53 14.60
CA THR A 204 10.34 -8.20 14.15
C THR A 204 10.35 -7.81 12.68
N VAL A 205 11.32 -7.00 12.30
CA VAL A 205 11.47 -6.52 10.92
C VAL A 205 12.83 -6.94 10.38
N ASP A 206 12.83 -7.62 9.23
CA ASP A 206 14.02 -8.10 8.56
C ASP A 206 13.91 -7.88 7.05
N ILE A 207 14.62 -6.89 6.53
CA ILE A 207 14.71 -6.59 5.08
C ILE A 207 15.19 -7.79 4.26
N GLY A 208 15.97 -8.70 4.86
CA GLY A 208 16.39 -9.94 4.25
C GLY A 208 15.22 -10.83 3.81
N ASN A 209 14.01 -10.61 4.36
CA ASN A 209 12.81 -11.32 3.91
C ASN A 209 12.50 -11.04 2.44
N THR A 210 12.47 -9.76 2.04
CA THR A 210 12.31 -9.40 0.61
C THR A 210 13.38 -10.07 -0.24
N LEU A 211 14.65 -9.99 0.16
CA LEU A 211 15.76 -10.56 -0.62
C LEU A 211 15.63 -12.08 -0.79
N ARG A 212 15.18 -12.80 0.25
CA ARG A 212 14.93 -14.25 0.17
C ARG A 212 13.77 -14.58 -0.78
N LEU A 213 12.65 -13.85 -0.68
CA LEU A 213 11.48 -14.13 -1.49
C LEU A 213 11.67 -13.74 -2.96
N MET A 214 12.43 -12.68 -3.24
CA MET A 214 12.83 -12.30 -4.60
C MET A 214 13.56 -13.43 -5.34
N ASN A 215 14.37 -14.24 -4.65
CA ASN A 215 15.04 -15.38 -5.24
C ASN A 215 14.11 -16.54 -5.66
N LEU A 216 12.86 -16.53 -5.21
CA LEU A 216 11.82 -17.49 -5.59
C LEU A 216 11.00 -17.04 -6.81
N LEU A 217 11.23 -15.80 -7.29
CA LEU A 217 10.53 -15.20 -8.42
C LEU A 217 11.38 -15.28 -9.68
N ASP A 218 10.72 -15.51 -10.82
CA ASP A 218 11.31 -15.31 -12.15
C ASP A 218 11.43 -13.82 -12.49
N ASP A 219 12.16 -13.48 -13.55
CA ASP A 219 12.46 -12.10 -13.90
C ASP A 219 11.20 -11.30 -14.23
N GLU A 220 10.21 -11.90 -14.88
CA GLU A 220 8.93 -11.26 -15.19
C GLU A 220 8.14 -10.92 -13.93
N SER A 221 8.11 -11.81 -12.96
CA SER A 221 7.44 -11.60 -11.67
C SER A 221 8.08 -10.52 -10.81
N ARG A 222 9.37 -10.23 -11.01
CA ARG A 222 10.10 -9.19 -10.23
C ARG A 222 9.71 -7.77 -10.60
N GLU A 223 9.22 -7.55 -11.83
CA GLU A 223 8.88 -6.20 -12.32
C GLU A 223 7.72 -5.52 -11.59
N ALA A 224 6.98 -6.24 -10.77
CA ALA A 224 5.79 -5.74 -10.05
C ALA A 224 5.86 -5.97 -8.53
N VAL A 225 7.07 -5.98 -7.96
CA VAL A 225 7.30 -6.23 -6.53
C VAL A 225 7.48 -4.94 -5.75
N VAL A 226 6.78 -4.84 -4.62
CA VAL A 226 6.88 -3.78 -3.61
C VAL A 226 7.47 -4.35 -2.33
N SER A 227 8.56 -3.78 -1.82
CA SER A 227 9.08 -4.13 -0.49
C SER A 227 8.49 -3.20 0.56
N GLU A 228 7.96 -3.78 1.64
CA GLU A 228 7.25 -3.05 2.69
C GLU A 228 7.91 -3.26 4.06
N SER A 229 7.86 -2.23 4.90
CA SER A 229 8.37 -2.23 6.27
C SER A 229 9.90 -2.30 6.41
N GLY A 230 10.44 -1.62 7.41
CA GLY A 230 11.82 -1.76 7.87
C GLY A 230 12.88 -1.01 7.09
N ILE A 231 12.53 -0.29 6.06
CA ILE A 231 13.44 0.47 5.22
C ILE A 231 13.80 1.78 5.94
N LYS A 232 15.09 1.97 6.28
CA LYS A 232 15.56 3.07 7.13
C LYS A 232 16.74 3.83 6.56
N THR A 233 17.53 3.22 5.68
CA THR A 233 18.79 3.75 5.18
C THR A 233 18.88 3.72 3.64
N ALA A 234 19.75 4.53 3.06
CA ALA A 234 20.03 4.49 1.63
C ALA A 234 20.62 3.13 1.20
N ASP A 235 21.39 2.47 2.07
CA ASP A 235 21.93 1.12 1.85
C ASP A 235 20.81 0.07 1.72
N ASP A 236 19.72 0.21 2.49
CA ASP A 236 18.53 -0.65 2.34
C ASP A 236 17.92 -0.49 0.95
N ILE A 237 17.79 0.76 0.48
CA ILE A 237 17.29 1.07 -0.87
C ILE A 237 18.20 0.46 -1.95
N GLU A 238 19.52 0.58 -1.80
CA GLU A 238 20.48 0.02 -2.76
C GLU A 238 20.37 -1.50 -2.86
N LYS A 239 20.27 -2.19 -1.71
CA LYS A 239 20.09 -3.65 -1.67
C LYS A 239 18.80 -4.08 -2.35
N LEU A 240 17.69 -3.38 -2.09
CA LEU A 240 16.39 -3.69 -2.69
C LEU A 240 16.38 -3.42 -4.20
N ALA A 241 16.96 -2.30 -4.64
CA ALA A 241 17.12 -1.98 -6.06
C ALA A 241 17.97 -3.02 -6.79
N ALA A 242 19.12 -3.42 -6.20
CA ALA A 242 19.99 -4.45 -6.76
C ALA A 242 19.31 -5.83 -6.84
N ALA A 243 18.33 -6.12 -5.97
CA ALA A 243 17.51 -7.33 -6.02
C ALA A 243 16.38 -7.25 -7.07
N GLY A 244 16.18 -6.13 -7.74
CA GLY A 244 15.15 -5.95 -8.77
C GLY A 244 13.76 -5.57 -8.23
N VAL A 245 13.68 -5.01 -7.01
CA VAL A 245 12.42 -4.50 -6.45
C VAL A 245 12.00 -3.25 -7.22
N SER A 246 10.75 -3.19 -7.67
CA SER A 246 10.20 -2.07 -8.46
C SER A 246 9.89 -0.85 -7.62
N ALA A 247 9.39 -1.07 -6.41
CA ALA A 247 9.00 0.01 -5.51
C ALA A 247 9.20 -0.37 -4.04
N VAL A 248 9.25 0.65 -3.20
CA VAL A 248 9.28 0.51 -1.74
C VAL A 248 8.09 1.24 -1.12
N LEU A 249 7.50 0.65 -0.07
CA LEU A 249 6.46 1.29 0.73
C LEU A 249 7.06 1.68 2.09
N ILE A 250 7.13 2.99 2.36
CA ILE A 250 7.79 3.54 3.54
C ILE A 250 6.83 4.49 4.27
N GLY A 251 6.60 4.22 5.56
CA GLY A 251 5.76 5.07 6.43
C GLY A 251 6.50 5.52 7.69
N GLU A 252 6.80 4.60 8.59
CA GLU A 252 7.32 4.93 9.94
C GLU A 252 8.60 5.79 9.88
N THR A 253 9.50 5.49 8.97
CA THR A 253 10.77 6.23 8.79
C THR A 253 10.51 7.71 8.46
N PHE A 254 9.51 7.99 7.62
CA PHE A 254 9.16 9.37 7.24
C PHE A 254 8.32 10.06 8.32
N MET A 255 7.38 9.33 8.93
CA MET A 255 6.52 9.90 9.98
C MET A 255 7.29 10.28 11.25
N ARG A 256 8.43 9.65 11.52
CA ARG A 256 9.33 9.99 12.64
C ARG A 256 10.30 11.12 12.32
N ALA A 257 10.46 11.48 11.05
CA ALA A 257 11.42 12.51 10.65
C ALA A 257 10.88 13.91 10.97
N ASP A 258 11.76 14.78 11.50
CA ASP A 258 11.45 16.19 11.70
C ASP A 258 11.18 16.90 10.35
N ASN A 259 11.99 16.54 9.33
CA ASN A 259 11.82 17.01 7.96
C ASN A 259 11.64 15.81 7.01
N ILE A 260 10.38 15.59 6.61
CA ILE A 260 9.99 14.47 5.74
C ILE A 260 10.68 14.57 4.38
N ALA A 261 10.68 15.74 3.74
CA ALA A 261 11.25 15.92 2.40
C ALA A 261 12.77 15.62 2.39
N GLN A 262 13.49 16.14 3.38
CA GLN A 262 14.91 15.85 3.56
C GLN A 262 15.15 14.35 3.76
N LYS A 263 14.30 13.67 4.55
CA LYS A 263 14.45 12.23 4.79
C LYS A 263 14.21 11.39 3.53
N ILE A 264 13.32 11.81 2.66
CA ILE A 264 13.12 11.17 1.34
C ILE A 264 14.38 11.33 0.49
N GLU A 265 14.97 12.54 0.44
CA GLU A 265 16.20 12.80 -0.30
C GLU A 265 17.39 12.01 0.24
N GLU A 266 17.52 11.90 1.57
CA GLU A 266 18.55 11.07 2.21
C GLU A 266 18.46 9.58 1.81
N LEU A 267 17.25 9.04 1.69
CA LEU A 267 17.07 7.63 1.35
C LEU A 267 17.19 7.34 -0.14
N LEU A 268 16.56 8.15 -0.98
CA LEU A 268 16.38 7.87 -2.40
C LEU A 268 17.29 8.69 -3.31
N GLY A 269 18.01 9.66 -2.75
CA GLY A 269 18.75 10.67 -3.49
C GLY A 269 17.87 11.84 -3.96
N PRO A 270 18.48 12.92 -4.45
CA PRO A 270 17.76 14.07 -4.98
C PRO A 270 16.94 13.68 -6.22
N MET A 271 15.83 14.41 -6.47
CA MET A 271 15.16 14.31 -7.77
C MET A 271 16.12 14.78 -8.86
N PRO A 272 16.27 14.02 -9.95
CA PRO A 272 17.03 14.50 -11.10
C PRO A 272 16.47 15.84 -11.57
N ALA A 273 17.35 16.79 -11.90
CA ALA A 273 16.91 18.02 -12.52
C ALA A 273 16.06 17.69 -13.76
N ALA A 274 14.89 18.30 -13.88
CA ALA A 274 14.06 18.13 -15.06
C ALA A 274 14.94 18.42 -16.28
N SER A 275 15.18 17.40 -17.11
CA SER A 275 15.84 17.60 -18.39
C SER A 275 15.00 18.64 -19.13
N GLN A 276 15.58 19.80 -19.37
CA GLN A 276 15.02 20.75 -20.32
C GLN A 276 15.03 20.04 -21.67
N GLU A 277 13.95 19.32 -21.96
CA GLU A 277 13.72 18.86 -23.32
C GLU A 277 13.60 20.11 -24.19
N GLN A 278 14.60 20.23 -25.03
CA GLN A 278 14.72 21.24 -26.08
C GLN A 278 13.47 21.19 -26.94
N SER A 279 12.85 22.34 -27.08
CA SER A 279 11.76 22.68 -27.95
C SER A 279 12.03 22.33 -29.41
#